data_a3eac6ac36a59ec61c1f923878d233c4
#
_entry.id   a3eac6ac36a59ec61c1f923878d233c4
#
_cell.length_a   1.000
_cell.length_b   1.000
_cell.length_c   1.000
_cell.angle_alpha   90.00
_cell.angle_beta   90.00
_cell.angle_gamma   90.00
#
_symmetry.space_group_name_H-M   'P 1'
#
loop_
_entity.id
_entity.type
_entity.pdbx_description
1 polymer ?
#
loop_
_entity_poly.entity_id
_entity_poly.type
_entity_poly.pdbx_seq_one_letter_code
_entity_poly.pdbx_strand_id
1 'polypeptide(L)'
;MKRILLVEDDEQVAHVILYYLSREHDYQIEWAKDATEAEKMAANAVDLILLDICLPDVDGVTLCAKLRETVYCPIIFISCLDDENTIVRALETGGDDYITKPFSAKILATRIEANLRRVRLEHEERPVPDSGTMEFGDFRLNCATHMLEHGNDVQHLAPIEYSILLYFIRNTNRIISPDELYENIWRTPCFGDLRTVVTHVYNLRKMVDSEQKKHICNVRGSGYRFVP
;
A
#
# COMPACT_ATOMS: atom_id res chain seq x y z
N MET A 1 3.99 19.43 -7.92
CA MET A 1 5.26 18.67 -7.73
C MET A 1 5.03 17.69 -6.60
N LYS A 2 5.27 16.38 -6.79
CA LYS A 2 5.05 15.36 -5.78
C LYS A 2 6.30 15.19 -4.92
N ARG A 3 6.13 15.05 -3.60
CA ARG A 3 7.23 14.89 -2.65
C ARG A 3 7.42 13.41 -2.32
N ILE A 4 8.60 12.88 -2.60
CA ILE A 4 8.98 11.49 -2.32
C ILE A 4 10.08 11.50 -1.27
N LEU A 5 9.89 10.72 -0.21
CA LEU A 5 10.94 10.45 0.77
C LEU A 5 11.61 9.12 0.41
N LEU A 6 12.90 9.16 0.14
CA LEU A 6 13.74 7.97 -0.03
C LEU A 6 14.47 7.70 1.30
N VAL A 7 14.32 6.49 1.82
CA VAL A 7 15.03 6.02 3.03
C VAL A 7 15.94 4.87 2.61
N GLU A 8 17.25 5.14 2.56
CA GLU A 8 18.26 4.24 2.00
C GLU A 8 19.63 4.61 2.60
N ASP A 9 20.34 3.67 3.19
CA ASP A 9 21.66 3.89 3.79
C ASP A 9 22.80 3.77 2.77
N ASP A 10 22.62 2.97 1.72
CA ASP A 10 23.60 2.85 0.64
C ASP A 10 23.58 4.09 -0.26
N GLU A 11 24.62 4.93 -0.14
CA GLU A 11 24.75 6.15 -0.94
C GLU A 11 24.78 5.87 -2.46
N GLN A 12 25.31 4.73 -2.92
CA GLN A 12 25.38 4.41 -4.33
C GLN A 12 23.98 4.09 -4.87
N VAL A 13 23.22 3.29 -4.13
CA VAL A 13 21.82 2.98 -4.47
C VAL A 13 20.97 4.23 -4.44
N ALA A 14 21.10 5.05 -3.38
CA ALA A 14 20.36 6.30 -3.25
C ALA A 14 20.66 7.25 -4.43
N HIS A 15 21.93 7.46 -4.80
CA HIS A 15 22.29 8.31 -5.92
C HIS A 15 21.73 7.82 -7.27
N VAL A 16 21.70 6.51 -7.51
CA VAL A 16 21.11 5.94 -8.72
C VAL A 16 19.61 6.24 -8.76
N ILE A 17 18.89 6.04 -7.66
CA ILE A 17 17.45 6.32 -7.56
C ILE A 17 17.18 7.81 -7.78
N LEU A 18 17.90 8.67 -7.05
CA LEU A 18 17.78 10.13 -7.15
C LEU A 18 18.04 10.62 -8.59
N TYR A 19 19.13 10.14 -9.21
CA TYR A 19 19.48 10.53 -10.57
C TYR A 19 18.38 10.18 -11.58
N TYR A 20 17.83 8.96 -11.48
CA TYR A 20 16.83 8.49 -12.41
C TYR A 20 15.49 9.22 -12.25
N LEU A 21 15.00 9.30 -11.01
CA LEU A 21 13.69 9.89 -10.74
C LEU A 21 13.67 11.42 -10.95
N SER A 22 14.80 12.12 -10.74
CA SER A 22 14.86 13.57 -10.96
C SER A 22 14.89 13.97 -12.44
N ARG A 23 15.26 13.08 -13.36
CA ARG A 23 15.37 13.39 -14.79
C ARG A 23 14.11 13.13 -15.59
N GLU A 24 13.35 12.11 -15.22
CA GLU A 24 12.21 11.65 -15.99
C GLU A 24 10.86 12.11 -15.43
N HIS A 25 10.87 12.60 -14.17
CA HIS A 25 9.66 12.96 -13.47
C HIS A 25 9.82 14.26 -12.68
N ASP A 26 8.76 15.04 -12.57
CA ASP A 26 8.72 16.28 -11.76
C ASP A 26 8.45 15.93 -10.27
N TYR A 27 9.42 15.21 -9.66
CA TYR A 27 9.40 14.85 -8.26
C TYR A 27 10.38 15.70 -7.44
N GLN A 28 9.96 16.10 -6.25
CA GLN A 28 10.85 16.58 -5.21
C GLN A 28 11.22 15.39 -4.35
N ILE A 29 12.50 15.00 -4.35
CA ILE A 29 12.96 13.82 -3.60
C ILE A 29 13.81 14.28 -2.45
N GLU A 30 13.44 13.86 -1.24
CA GLU A 30 14.21 14.04 -0.02
C GLU A 30 14.83 12.70 0.35
N TRP A 31 16.06 12.67 0.80
CA TRP A 31 16.78 11.45 1.12
C TRP A 31 17.18 11.42 2.59
N ALA A 32 16.77 10.37 3.28
CA ALA A 32 17.15 10.02 4.64
C ALA A 32 18.07 8.80 4.63
N LYS A 33 19.14 8.83 5.41
CA LYS A 33 20.13 7.75 5.48
C LYS A 33 19.84 6.73 6.58
N ASP A 34 18.93 7.05 7.47
CA ASP A 34 18.56 6.22 8.61
C ASP A 34 17.11 6.49 9.03
N ALA A 35 16.60 5.67 9.95
CA ALA A 35 15.23 5.78 10.45
C ALA A 35 14.99 7.08 11.22
N THR A 36 15.99 7.56 11.94
CA THR A 36 15.89 8.81 12.73
C THR A 36 15.68 10.03 11.84
N GLU A 37 16.39 10.11 10.71
CA GLU A 37 16.19 11.16 9.70
C GLU A 37 14.83 11.00 9.02
N ALA A 38 14.47 9.76 8.65
CA ALA A 38 13.21 9.44 7.99
C ALA A 38 11.99 9.89 8.80
N GLU A 39 11.96 9.62 10.12
CA GLU A 39 10.88 10.07 11.01
C GLU A 39 10.73 11.59 11.04
N LYS A 40 11.83 12.32 11.09
CA LYS A 40 11.81 13.79 11.08
C LYS A 40 11.29 14.36 9.76
N MET A 41 11.72 13.75 8.63
CA MET A 41 11.32 14.19 7.30
C MET A 41 9.86 13.81 6.99
N ALA A 42 9.41 12.64 7.43
CA ALA A 42 8.04 12.17 7.26
C ALA A 42 6.99 12.98 8.04
N ALA A 43 7.40 13.72 9.08
CA ALA A 43 6.52 14.67 9.78
C ALA A 43 6.03 15.82 8.87
N ASN A 44 6.73 16.08 7.77
CA ASN A 44 6.24 16.97 6.71
C ASN A 44 5.37 16.16 5.74
N ALA A 45 4.41 16.83 5.07
CA ALA A 45 3.57 16.17 4.10
C ALA A 45 4.40 15.55 2.96
N VAL A 46 4.43 14.22 2.86
CA VAL A 46 5.04 13.44 1.78
C VAL A 46 3.96 12.71 1.00
N ASP A 47 4.14 12.56 -0.31
CA ASP A 47 3.17 11.89 -1.19
C ASP A 47 3.45 10.39 -1.33
N LEU A 48 4.71 9.96 -1.10
CA LEU A 48 5.13 8.56 -1.17
C LEU A 48 6.47 8.37 -0.44
N ILE A 49 6.65 7.21 0.18
CA ILE A 49 7.89 6.79 0.81
C ILE A 49 8.45 5.57 0.08
N LEU A 50 9.73 5.63 -0.29
CA LEU A 50 10.54 4.49 -0.71
C LEU A 50 11.39 4.08 0.48
N LEU A 51 11.29 2.83 0.94
CA LEU A 51 11.85 2.40 2.22
C LEU A 51 12.68 1.13 2.06
N ASP A 52 13.99 1.21 2.37
CA ASP A 52 14.77 -0.01 2.55
C ASP A 52 14.45 -0.69 3.89
N ILE A 53 14.52 -2.01 3.89
CA ILE A 53 14.38 -2.83 5.11
C ILE A 53 15.70 -2.82 5.90
N CYS A 54 16.84 -2.88 5.20
CA CYS A 54 18.16 -3.03 5.80
C CYS A 54 18.76 -1.65 6.18
N LEU A 55 18.19 -0.97 7.18
CA LEU A 55 18.74 0.29 7.69
C LEU A 55 19.73 0.05 8.84
N PRO A 56 20.67 0.97 9.08
CA PRO A 56 21.74 0.77 10.05
C PRO A 56 21.28 0.85 11.52
N ASP A 57 20.21 1.57 11.80
CA ASP A 57 19.71 1.86 13.15
C ASP A 57 18.46 1.07 13.54
N VAL A 58 17.53 0.87 12.62
CA VAL A 58 16.26 0.17 12.85
C VAL A 58 15.85 -0.63 11.61
N ASP A 59 15.33 -1.84 11.78
CA ASP A 59 14.70 -2.59 10.69
C ASP A 59 13.59 -1.76 10.02
N GLY A 60 13.65 -1.58 8.70
CA GLY A 60 12.70 -0.79 7.93
C GLY A 60 11.24 -1.24 8.08
N VAL A 61 10.99 -2.52 8.38
CA VAL A 61 9.63 -3.00 8.70
C VAL A 61 9.14 -2.39 10.02
N THR A 62 10.01 -2.31 11.02
CA THR A 62 9.70 -1.64 12.30
C THR A 62 9.48 -0.14 12.10
N LEU A 63 10.30 0.51 11.26
CA LEU A 63 10.09 1.90 10.89
C LEU A 63 8.75 2.11 10.18
N CYS A 64 8.36 1.22 9.26
CA CYS A 64 7.06 1.29 8.59
C CYS A 64 5.89 1.27 9.59
N ALA A 65 5.91 0.35 10.55
CA ALA A 65 4.88 0.29 11.60
C ALA A 65 4.75 1.63 12.34
N LYS A 66 5.88 2.22 12.72
CA LYS A 66 5.90 3.51 13.42
C LYS A 66 5.42 4.66 12.54
N LEU A 67 5.84 4.71 11.28
CA LEU A 67 5.37 5.73 10.33
C LEU A 67 3.86 5.64 10.11
N ARG A 68 3.28 4.44 10.07
CA ARG A 68 1.84 4.24 9.89
C ARG A 68 0.97 4.81 11.00
N GLU A 69 1.52 5.11 12.16
CA GLU A 69 0.78 5.82 13.22
C GLU A 69 0.38 7.25 12.80
N THR A 70 1.13 7.87 11.87
CA THR A 70 0.95 9.27 11.48
C THR A 70 0.95 9.53 9.98
N VAL A 71 1.41 8.57 9.16
CA VAL A 71 1.59 8.73 7.71
C VAL A 71 0.63 7.85 6.93
N TYR A 72 -0.13 8.47 6.02
CA TYR A 72 -1.13 7.81 5.18
C TYR A 72 -0.79 7.78 3.69
N CYS A 73 0.41 8.24 3.30
CA CYS A 73 0.87 8.09 1.92
C CYS A 73 1.33 6.65 1.63
N PRO A 74 1.41 6.22 0.36
CA PRO A 74 1.96 4.93 0.00
C PRO A 74 3.40 4.74 0.50
N ILE A 75 3.70 3.54 1.03
CA ILE A 75 5.05 3.09 1.37
C ILE A 75 5.41 1.91 0.48
N ILE A 76 6.44 2.07 -0.34
CA ILE A 76 6.98 1.03 -1.20
C ILE A 76 8.30 0.55 -0.61
N PHE A 77 8.38 -0.72 -0.25
CA PHE A 77 9.63 -1.30 0.19
C PHE A 77 10.56 -1.57 -1.01
N ILE A 78 11.84 -1.28 -0.82
CA ILE A 78 12.91 -1.57 -1.78
C ILE A 78 14.02 -2.30 -1.02
N SER A 79 14.21 -3.60 -1.25
CA SER A 79 15.19 -4.36 -0.49
C SER A 79 15.86 -5.48 -1.28
N CYS A 80 17.05 -5.91 -0.84
CA CYS A 80 17.72 -7.11 -1.34
C CYS A 80 17.09 -8.40 -0.81
N LEU A 81 16.23 -8.33 0.19
CA LEU A 81 15.56 -9.50 0.77
C LEU A 81 14.39 -9.90 -0.13
N ASP A 82 14.46 -11.11 -0.67
CA ASP A 82 13.49 -11.63 -1.65
C ASP A 82 12.73 -12.87 -1.13
N ASP A 83 13.00 -13.27 0.11
CA ASP A 83 12.29 -14.37 0.74
C ASP A 83 10.82 -14.00 1.03
N GLU A 84 9.93 -14.99 0.85
CA GLU A 84 8.49 -14.79 0.95
C GLU A 84 8.05 -14.28 2.33
N ASN A 85 8.67 -14.76 3.41
CA ASN A 85 8.29 -14.35 4.77
C ASN A 85 8.60 -12.88 5.01
N THR A 86 9.73 -12.38 4.55
CA THR A 86 10.10 -10.96 4.68
C THR A 86 9.16 -10.07 3.87
N ILE A 87 8.84 -10.47 2.62
CA ILE A 87 7.90 -9.73 1.77
C ILE A 87 6.52 -9.66 2.43
N VAL A 88 6.01 -10.81 2.89
CA VAL A 88 4.71 -10.89 3.57
C VAL A 88 4.70 -10.01 4.82
N ARG A 89 5.73 -10.11 5.69
CA ARG A 89 5.86 -9.29 6.90
C ARG A 89 5.85 -7.80 6.59
N ALA A 90 6.60 -7.36 5.57
CA ALA A 90 6.67 -5.95 5.17
C ALA A 90 5.30 -5.42 4.72
N LEU A 91 4.58 -6.19 3.91
CA LEU A 91 3.23 -5.83 3.45
C LEU A 91 2.18 -5.92 4.57
N GLU A 92 2.28 -6.91 5.47
CA GLU A 92 1.39 -7.03 6.64
C GLU A 92 1.54 -5.86 7.61
N THR A 93 2.73 -5.28 7.68
CA THR A 93 3.03 -4.15 8.58
C THR A 93 2.54 -2.81 8.03
N GLY A 94 2.02 -2.79 6.80
CA GLY A 94 1.44 -1.60 6.20
C GLY A 94 2.18 -1.08 4.97
N GLY A 95 3.12 -1.84 4.39
CA GLY A 95 3.67 -1.55 3.08
C GLY A 95 2.60 -1.66 2.00
N ASP A 96 2.57 -0.76 1.03
CA ASP A 96 1.62 -0.80 -0.09
C ASP A 96 2.14 -1.64 -1.25
N ASP A 97 3.47 -1.71 -1.42
CA ASP A 97 4.11 -2.46 -2.50
C ASP A 97 5.53 -2.87 -2.09
N TYR A 98 6.13 -3.78 -2.86
CA TYR A 98 7.46 -4.31 -2.59
C TYR A 98 8.25 -4.48 -3.89
N ILE A 99 9.50 -4.01 -3.90
CA ILE A 99 10.42 -4.11 -5.03
C ILE A 99 11.72 -4.75 -4.55
N THR A 100 12.11 -5.87 -5.17
CA THR A 100 13.38 -6.52 -4.87
C THR A 100 14.53 -5.88 -5.63
N LYS A 101 15.65 -5.65 -4.96
CA LYS A 101 16.94 -5.26 -5.58
C LYS A 101 17.62 -6.52 -6.14
N PRO A 102 18.25 -6.48 -7.36
CA PRO A 102 18.32 -5.34 -8.26
C PRO A 102 17.02 -5.14 -9.08
N PHE A 103 16.63 -3.91 -9.26
CA PHE A 103 15.45 -3.53 -10.05
C PHE A 103 15.83 -2.66 -11.25
N SER A 104 14.99 -2.62 -12.27
CA SER A 104 15.14 -1.62 -13.32
C SER A 104 14.50 -0.31 -12.89
N ALA A 105 15.16 0.81 -13.22
CA ALA A 105 14.65 2.15 -12.93
C ALA A 105 13.24 2.37 -13.51
N LYS A 106 12.95 1.79 -14.67
CA LYS A 106 11.61 1.82 -15.28
C LYS A 106 10.55 1.12 -14.43
N ILE A 107 10.86 -0.04 -13.82
CA ILE A 107 9.94 -0.75 -12.93
C ILE A 107 9.67 0.10 -11.70
N LEU A 108 10.72 0.66 -11.07
CA LEU A 108 10.58 1.55 -9.91
C LEU A 108 9.66 2.73 -10.23
N ALA A 109 9.92 3.46 -11.33
CA ALA A 109 9.09 4.59 -11.74
C ALA A 109 7.63 4.17 -11.99
N THR A 110 7.41 3.05 -12.68
CA THR A 110 6.05 2.54 -12.94
C THR A 110 5.29 2.25 -11.64
N ARG A 111 5.96 1.68 -10.61
CA ARG A 111 5.36 1.39 -9.30
C ARG A 111 5.06 2.66 -8.52
N ILE A 112 5.97 3.64 -8.53
CA ILE A 112 5.75 4.95 -7.93
C ILE A 112 4.53 5.63 -8.55
N GLU A 113 4.49 5.73 -9.88
CA GLU A 113 3.38 6.35 -10.61
C GLU A 113 2.04 5.65 -10.33
N ALA A 114 2.05 4.31 -10.30
CA ALA A 114 0.85 3.53 -10.02
C ALA A 114 0.29 3.87 -8.63
N ASN A 115 1.14 3.90 -7.60
CA ASN A 115 0.73 4.20 -6.24
C ASN A 115 0.29 5.67 -6.08
N LEU A 116 1.00 6.63 -6.66
CA LEU A 116 0.61 8.04 -6.65
C LEU A 116 -0.70 8.28 -7.41
N ARG A 117 -0.90 7.60 -8.54
CA ARG A 117 -2.14 7.68 -9.33
C ARG A 117 -3.31 7.08 -8.58
N ARG A 118 -3.14 5.94 -7.90
CA ARG A 118 -4.16 5.31 -7.06
C ARG A 118 -4.70 6.31 -6.05
N VAL A 119 -3.82 6.92 -5.24
CA VAL A 119 -4.22 7.91 -4.22
C VAL A 119 -4.94 9.12 -4.84
N ARG A 120 -4.44 9.64 -5.97
CA ARG A 120 -5.09 10.75 -6.66
C ARG A 120 -6.50 10.41 -7.12
N LEU A 121 -6.68 9.25 -7.77
CA LEU A 121 -7.99 8.81 -8.25
C LEU A 121 -8.95 8.52 -7.09
N GLU A 122 -8.45 8.11 -5.96
CA GLU A 122 -9.25 7.98 -4.74
C GLU A 122 -9.89 9.29 -4.31
N HIS A 123 -9.21 10.40 -4.49
CA HIS A 123 -9.73 11.72 -4.17
C HIS A 123 -10.60 12.32 -5.29
N GLU A 124 -10.31 12.04 -6.56
CA GLU A 124 -10.94 12.71 -7.71
C GLU A 124 -12.19 12.00 -8.26
N GLU A 125 -12.21 10.66 -8.33
CA GLU A 125 -13.19 9.90 -9.13
C GLU A 125 -14.39 9.36 -8.34
N ARG A 126 -14.57 9.71 -7.07
CA ARG A 126 -15.52 9.01 -6.23
C ARG A 126 -16.64 9.91 -5.70
N PRO A 127 -17.88 9.71 -6.16
CA PRO A 127 -19.01 10.10 -5.34
C PRO A 127 -18.97 9.23 -4.07
N VAL A 128 -18.34 9.79 -3.02
CA VAL A 128 -18.53 9.30 -1.67
C VAL A 128 -20.03 9.47 -1.38
N PRO A 129 -20.72 8.49 -0.78
CA PRO A 129 -22.08 8.70 -0.31
C PRO A 129 -22.17 10.02 0.47
N ASP A 130 -23.28 10.73 0.42
CA ASP A 130 -23.48 12.00 1.15
C ASP A 130 -23.13 11.90 2.64
N SER A 131 -23.20 10.68 3.21
CA SER A 131 -22.77 10.36 4.58
C SER A 131 -21.24 10.25 4.76
N GLY A 132 -20.46 10.18 3.67
CA GLY A 132 -19.02 9.88 3.75
C GLY A 132 -18.68 8.47 4.23
N THR A 133 -19.67 7.58 4.40
CA THR A 133 -19.55 6.28 5.05
C THR A 133 -20.20 5.18 4.21
N MET A 134 -19.57 4.01 4.13
CA MET A 134 -20.13 2.81 3.51
C MET A 134 -20.29 1.72 4.57
N GLU A 135 -21.43 1.03 4.55
CA GLU A 135 -21.77 -0.03 5.51
C GLU A 135 -21.82 -1.40 4.81
N PHE A 136 -21.30 -2.42 5.48
CA PHE A 136 -21.44 -3.81 5.06
C PHE A 136 -21.43 -4.72 6.31
N GLY A 137 -22.39 -5.61 6.42
CA GLY A 137 -22.60 -6.38 7.66
C GLY A 137 -22.67 -5.46 8.88
N ASP A 138 -21.81 -5.70 9.86
CA ASP A 138 -21.70 -4.91 11.09
C ASP A 138 -20.53 -3.89 11.02
N PHE A 139 -19.94 -3.72 9.85
CA PHE A 139 -18.81 -2.81 9.61
C PHE A 139 -19.27 -1.50 9.01
N ARG A 140 -18.53 -0.44 9.37
CA ARG A 140 -18.68 0.90 8.82
C ARG A 140 -17.32 1.40 8.33
N LEU A 141 -17.20 1.66 7.04
CA LEU A 141 -16.00 2.23 6.41
C LEU A 141 -16.18 3.73 6.22
N ASN A 142 -15.40 4.53 6.94
CA ASN A 142 -15.33 5.98 6.74
C ASN A 142 -14.41 6.28 5.55
N CYS A 143 -14.99 6.81 4.47
CA CYS A 143 -14.26 7.07 3.23
C CYS A 143 -13.36 8.32 3.27
N ALA A 144 -13.55 9.21 4.24
CA ALA A 144 -12.72 10.41 4.39
C ALA A 144 -11.48 10.16 5.24
N THR A 145 -11.62 9.31 6.27
CA THR A 145 -10.55 9.03 7.24
C THR A 145 -9.90 7.67 7.05
N HIS A 146 -10.41 6.83 6.12
CA HIS A 146 -10.00 5.45 5.88
C HIS A 146 -10.06 4.55 7.13
N MET A 147 -10.98 4.89 8.04
CA MET A 147 -11.22 4.11 9.25
C MET A 147 -12.27 3.05 9.01
N LEU A 148 -11.99 1.85 9.48
CA LEU A 148 -12.92 0.73 9.54
C LEU A 148 -13.39 0.56 10.99
N GLU A 149 -14.69 0.68 11.20
CA GLU A 149 -15.35 0.54 12.51
C GLU A 149 -16.12 -0.77 12.58
N HIS A 150 -16.00 -1.50 13.68
CA HIS A 150 -16.78 -2.69 14.01
C HIS A 150 -17.14 -2.67 15.50
N GLY A 151 -18.39 -2.34 15.81
CA GLY A 151 -18.80 -2.10 17.20
C GLY A 151 -18.02 -0.95 17.85
N ASN A 152 -17.20 -1.26 18.86
CA ASN A 152 -16.32 -0.29 19.53
C ASN A 152 -14.88 -0.30 18.99
N ASP A 153 -14.55 -1.25 18.11
CA ASP A 153 -13.22 -1.34 17.53
C ASP A 153 -13.10 -0.43 16.31
N VAL A 154 -12.03 0.36 16.26
CA VAL A 154 -11.72 1.25 15.15
C VAL A 154 -10.31 0.96 14.67
N GLN A 155 -10.17 0.67 13.39
CA GLN A 155 -8.88 0.35 12.77
C GLN A 155 -8.62 1.30 11.61
N HIS A 156 -7.38 1.80 11.50
CA HIS A 156 -6.91 2.50 10.32
C HIS A 156 -6.47 1.50 9.26
N LEU A 157 -7.01 1.63 8.06
CA LEU A 157 -6.57 0.86 6.90
C LEU A 157 -5.35 1.53 6.26
N ALA A 158 -4.36 0.74 5.86
CA ALA A 158 -3.32 1.23 4.95
C ALA A 158 -3.97 1.70 3.63
N PRO A 159 -3.37 2.66 2.90
CA PRO A 159 -3.95 3.18 1.66
C PRO A 159 -4.37 2.09 0.67
N ILE A 160 -3.56 1.07 0.52
CA ILE A 160 -3.86 -0.06 -0.39
C ILE A 160 -5.02 -0.93 0.12
N GLU A 161 -5.08 -1.19 1.41
CA GLU A 161 -6.15 -1.99 2.02
C GLU A 161 -7.50 -1.29 1.89
N TYR A 162 -7.53 0.03 2.11
CA TYR A 162 -8.71 0.84 1.86
C TYR A 162 -9.17 0.72 0.40
N SER A 163 -8.25 0.85 -0.57
CA SER A 163 -8.58 0.77 -2.00
C SER A 163 -9.15 -0.59 -2.37
N ILE A 164 -8.55 -1.68 -1.88
CA ILE A 164 -9.00 -3.05 -2.15
C ILE A 164 -10.37 -3.29 -1.50
N LEU A 165 -10.56 -2.91 -0.24
CA LEU A 165 -11.84 -3.09 0.45
C LEU A 165 -12.96 -2.31 -0.24
N LEU A 166 -12.69 -1.07 -0.63
CA LEU A 166 -13.65 -0.25 -1.36
C LEU A 166 -14.02 -0.86 -2.72
N TYR A 167 -13.04 -1.43 -3.42
CA TYR A 167 -13.30 -2.13 -4.67
C TYR A 167 -14.19 -3.35 -4.45
N PHE A 168 -13.96 -4.13 -3.42
CA PHE A 168 -14.82 -5.26 -3.03
C PHE A 168 -16.23 -4.83 -2.70
N ILE A 169 -16.43 -3.81 -1.88
CA ILE A 169 -17.74 -3.29 -1.50
C ILE A 169 -18.53 -2.83 -2.74
N ARG A 170 -17.87 -2.22 -3.71
CA ARG A 170 -18.50 -1.77 -4.97
C ARG A 170 -18.80 -2.88 -5.96
N ASN A 171 -18.19 -4.05 -5.81
CA ASN A 171 -18.34 -5.21 -6.68
C ASN A 171 -18.87 -6.43 -5.92
N THR A 172 -19.86 -6.22 -5.04
CA THR A 172 -20.45 -7.28 -4.21
C THR A 172 -20.97 -8.45 -5.03
N ASN A 173 -20.80 -9.67 -4.49
CA ASN A 173 -21.27 -10.93 -5.07
C ASN A 173 -20.62 -11.30 -6.42
N ARG A 174 -19.74 -10.49 -6.96
CA ARG A 174 -18.96 -10.78 -8.15
C ARG A 174 -17.67 -11.52 -7.79
N ILE A 175 -17.24 -12.45 -8.64
CA ILE A 175 -15.90 -13.07 -8.52
C ILE A 175 -14.90 -12.15 -9.20
N ILE A 176 -13.86 -11.78 -8.46
CA ILE A 176 -12.79 -10.88 -8.89
C ILE A 176 -11.49 -11.69 -8.86
N SER A 177 -10.82 -11.81 -10.01
CA SER A 177 -9.53 -12.50 -10.07
C SER A 177 -8.42 -11.65 -9.42
N PRO A 178 -7.32 -12.26 -8.94
CA PRO A 178 -6.18 -11.50 -8.43
C PRO A 178 -5.59 -10.54 -9.47
N ASP A 179 -5.52 -10.95 -10.74
CA ASP A 179 -5.05 -10.09 -11.84
C ASP A 179 -5.98 -8.89 -12.04
N GLU A 180 -7.29 -9.12 -12.08
CA GLU A 180 -8.29 -8.06 -12.18
C GLU A 180 -8.18 -7.08 -11.01
N LEU A 181 -8.01 -7.60 -9.78
CA LEU A 181 -7.84 -6.78 -8.60
C LEU A 181 -6.57 -5.93 -8.71
N TYR A 182 -5.45 -6.54 -9.12
CA TYR A 182 -4.20 -5.83 -9.35
C TYR A 182 -4.37 -4.72 -10.38
N GLU A 183 -4.87 -5.03 -11.57
CA GLU A 183 -5.02 -4.07 -12.67
C GLU A 183 -5.95 -2.90 -12.31
N ASN A 184 -7.01 -3.16 -11.55
CA ASN A 184 -7.94 -2.09 -11.13
C ASN A 184 -7.42 -1.23 -10.00
N ILE A 185 -6.60 -1.77 -9.09
CA ILE A 185 -6.06 -1.03 -7.94
C ILE A 185 -4.79 -0.28 -8.32
N TRP A 186 -3.82 -0.96 -8.95
CA TRP A 186 -2.56 -0.31 -9.37
C TRP A 186 -2.66 0.38 -10.73
N ARG A 187 -3.74 0.13 -11.51
CA ARG A 187 -3.96 0.70 -12.85
C ARG A 187 -2.77 0.48 -13.81
N THR A 188 -2.09 -0.63 -13.64
CA THR A 188 -1.01 -1.12 -14.50
C THR A 188 -1.23 -2.58 -14.81
N PRO A 189 -0.76 -3.09 -15.96
CA PRO A 189 -0.80 -4.52 -16.23
C PRO A 189 -0.10 -5.31 -15.11
N CYS A 190 -0.66 -6.45 -14.76
CA CYS A 190 0.00 -7.37 -13.85
C CYS A 190 1.18 -8.02 -14.57
N PHE A 191 2.40 -7.85 -14.02
CA PHE A 191 3.61 -8.48 -14.55
C PHE A 191 3.88 -9.88 -13.93
N GLY A 192 2.82 -10.54 -13.45
CA GLY A 192 2.89 -11.92 -12.94
C GLY A 192 3.21 -12.05 -11.44
N ASP A 193 3.52 -10.96 -10.74
CA ASP A 193 3.71 -10.98 -9.29
C ASP A 193 2.45 -10.54 -8.56
N LEU A 194 1.69 -11.51 -8.09
CA LEU A 194 0.44 -11.31 -7.35
C LEU A 194 0.60 -11.42 -5.83
N ARG A 195 1.83 -11.58 -5.32
CA ARG A 195 2.07 -11.70 -3.87
C ARG A 195 1.50 -10.53 -3.09
N THR A 196 1.67 -9.32 -3.60
CA THR A 196 1.12 -8.10 -2.99
C THR A 196 -0.39 -8.18 -2.84
N VAL A 197 -1.12 -8.59 -3.90
CA VAL A 197 -2.59 -8.76 -3.84
C VAL A 197 -2.99 -9.81 -2.82
N VAL A 198 -2.35 -10.98 -2.86
CA VAL A 198 -2.68 -12.11 -1.97
C VAL A 198 -2.47 -11.72 -0.52
N THR A 199 -1.36 -11.03 -0.21
CA THR A 199 -1.04 -10.59 1.15
C THR A 199 -2.04 -9.55 1.65
N HIS A 200 -2.35 -8.52 0.87
CA HIS A 200 -3.32 -7.50 1.30
C HIS A 200 -4.75 -8.05 1.43
N VAL A 201 -5.16 -8.96 0.56
CA VAL A 201 -6.45 -9.64 0.73
C VAL A 201 -6.46 -10.51 1.99
N TYR A 202 -5.35 -11.16 2.31
CA TYR A 202 -5.22 -11.92 3.56
C TYR A 202 -5.31 -11.02 4.79
N ASN A 203 -4.65 -9.85 4.77
CA ASN A 203 -4.74 -8.86 5.86
C ASN A 203 -6.18 -8.36 6.05
N LEU A 204 -6.83 -7.97 4.96
CA LEU A 204 -8.23 -7.54 5.02
C LEU A 204 -9.13 -8.63 5.60
N ARG A 205 -8.92 -9.89 5.25
CA ARG A 205 -9.67 -11.01 5.83
C ARG A 205 -9.49 -11.13 7.34
N LYS A 206 -8.30 -10.87 7.85
CA LYS A 206 -8.07 -10.83 9.31
C LYS A 206 -8.90 -9.74 10.00
N MET A 207 -9.17 -8.64 9.30
CA MET A 207 -9.92 -7.50 9.83
C MET A 207 -11.43 -7.67 9.72
N VAL A 208 -11.92 -8.24 8.60
CA VAL A 208 -13.37 -8.26 8.30
C VAL A 208 -14.02 -9.64 8.41
N ASP A 209 -13.25 -10.73 8.44
CA ASP A 209 -13.79 -12.08 8.54
C ASP A 209 -13.82 -12.55 10.01
N SER A 210 -14.86 -13.30 10.37
CA SER A 210 -14.99 -13.98 11.66
C SER A 210 -15.21 -15.49 11.45
N GLU A 211 -15.30 -16.26 12.55
CA GLU A 211 -15.66 -17.68 12.48
C GLU A 211 -17.09 -17.87 11.94
N GLN A 212 -18.00 -16.94 12.27
CA GLN A 212 -19.42 -17.03 11.91
C GLN A 212 -19.72 -16.43 10.54
N LYS A 213 -18.97 -15.40 10.11
CA LYS A 213 -19.23 -14.67 8.86
C LYS A 213 -17.94 -14.36 8.12
N LYS A 214 -17.93 -14.69 6.83
CA LYS A 214 -16.81 -14.40 5.94
C LYS A 214 -17.27 -13.43 4.86
N HIS A 215 -16.71 -12.23 4.90
CA HIS A 215 -16.98 -11.20 3.91
C HIS A 215 -16.15 -11.39 2.64
N ILE A 216 -14.90 -11.88 2.75
CA ILE A 216 -14.03 -12.14 1.61
C ILE A 216 -13.83 -13.64 1.44
N CYS A 217 -14.63 -14.23 0.54
CA CYS A 217 -14.63 -15.66 0.27
C CYS A 217 -13.64 -15.99 -0.87
N ASN A 218 -12.78 -16.97 -0.65
CA ASN A 218 -11.93 -17.51 -1.70
C ASN A 218 -12.74 -18.46 -2.60
N VAL A 219 -12.74 -18.19 -3.92
CA VAL A 219 -13.34 -19.05 -4.94
C VAL A 219 -12.21 -19.78 -5.66
N ARG A 220 -12.07 -21.08 -5.33
CA ARG A 220 -10.93 -21.91 -5.79
C ARG A 220 -10.74 -21.80 -7.30
N GLY A 221 -9.50 -21.46 -7.71
CA GLY A 221 -9.09 -21.33 -9.10
C GLY A 221 -9.63 -20.11 -9.85
N SER A 222 -10.43 -19.22 -9.18
CA SER A 222 -11.06 -18.09 -9.84
C SER A 222 -10.75 -16.74 -9.18
N GLY A 223 -10.53 -16.69 -7.87
CA GLY A 223 -10.24 -15.45 -7.15
C GLY A 223 -11.05 -15.27 -5.89
N TYR A 224 -11.54 -14.07 -5.66
CA TYR A 224 -12.24 -13.66 -4.45
C TYR A 224 -13.65 -13.18 -4.74
N ARG A 225 -14.56 -13.39 -3.79
CA ARG A 225 -15.93 -12.86 -3.82
C ARG A 225 -16.22 -12.18 -2.51
N PHE A 226 -16.67 -10.92 -2.58
CA PHE A 226 -17.12 -10.17 -1.42
C PHE A 226 -18.62 -10.37 -1.18
N VAL A 227 -18.97 -10.69 0.07
CA VAL A 227 -20.35 -10.88 0.53
C VAL A 227 -20.58 -9.92 1.71
N PRO A 228 -21.43 -8.89 1.57
CA PRO A 228 -21.66 -7.88 2.61
C PRO A 228 -22.33 -8.41 3.87
#